data_9bf37ee181a0ff544534050abd032c06
#
_entry.id   9bf37ee181a0ff544534050abd032c06
#
_cell.length_a   1.000
_cell.length_b   1.000
_cell.length_c   1.000
_cell.angle_alpha   90.00
_cell.angle_beta   90.00
_cell.angle_gamma   90.00
#
_symmetry.space_group_name_H-M   'P 1'
#
loop_
_entity.id
_entity.type
_entity.pdbx_description
1 polymer ?
#
loop_
_entity_poly.entity_id
_entity_poly.type
_entity_poly.pdbx_seq_one_letter_code
_entity_poly.pdbx_strand_id
1 'polypeptide(L)'
;MGANMARRLNDQNFTITALNDVNAEAAQALAKELNSTYYSKLSHVTKNADVIITVVTDDKAMKGIFNGTGSLLARAHGRLFINCATVSPSTHQRVEQWANKHEAQTLEACMASSITQA
;
A
#
# COMPACT_ATOMS: atom_id res chain seq x y z
N MET A 1 6.27 -9.56 4.42
CA MET A 1 7.19 -8.48 3.97
C MET A 1 6.68 -7.10 4.33
N GLY A 2 5.41 -6.80 4.08
CA GLY A 2 4.85 -5.49 4.41
C GLY A 2 4.98 -5.14 5.89
N ALA A 3 4.76 -6.12 6.79
CA ALA A 3 4.90 -5.89 8.22
C ALA A 3 6.34 -5.50 8.61
N ASN A 4 7.33 -6.16 8.02
CA ASN A 4 8.73 -5.83 8.27
C ASN A 4 9.09 -4.44 7.75
N MET A 5 8.55 -4.06 6.60
CA MET A 5 8.73 -2.71 6.07
C MET A 5 8.12 -1.65 7.00
N ALA A 6 6.92 -1.90 7.50
CA ALA A 6 6.26 -0.97 8.41
C ALA A 6 7.05 -0.81 9.71
N ARG A 7 7.54 -1.91 10.26
CA ARG A 7 8.39 -1.87 11.46
C ARG A 7 9.66 -1.07 11.22
N ARG A 8 10.30 -1.30 10.08
CA ARG A 8 11.55 -0.60 9.73
C ARG A 8 11.32 0.89 9.57
N LEU A 9 10.24 1.28 8.90
CA LEU A 9 9.91 2.69 8.75
C LEU A 9 9.62 3.34 10.10
N ASN A 10 8.90 2.64 10.97
CA ASN A 10 8.62 3.14 12.31
C ASN A 10 9.92 3.32 13.11
N ASP A 11 10.87 2.39 12.99
CA ASP A 11 12.19 2.47 13.64
C ASP A 11 12.99 3.67 13.14
N GLN A 12 12.77 4.11 11.91
CA GLN A 12 13.43 5.26 11.31
C GLN A 12 12.64 6.56 11.52
N ASN A 13 11.69 6.55 12.45
CA ASN A 13 10.88 7.71 12.85
C ASN A 13 9.87 8.19 11.81
N PHE A 14 9.49 7.33 10.87
CA PHE A 14 8.35 7.61 9.99
C PHE A 14 7.05 7.24 10.70
N THR A 15 6.07 8.10 10.63
CA THR A 15 4.77 7.83 11.23
C THR A 15 3.95 6.91 10.33
N ILE A 16 3.53 5.77 10.87
CA ILE A 16 2.64 4.85 10.17
C ILE A 16 1.22 5.22 10.56
N THR A 17 0.49 5.86 9.66
CA THR A 17 -0.84 6.39 9.97
C THR A 17 -1.97 5.42 9.68
N ALA A 18 -1.74 4.43 8.80
CA ALA A 18 -2.80 3.52 8.39
C ALA A 18 -2.22 2.18 7.98
N LEU A 19 -2.94 1.11 8.27
CA LEU A 19 -2.59 -0.26 7.89
C LEU A 19 -3.82 -0.99 7.38
N ASN A 20 -3.63 -1.84 6.39
CA ASN A 20 -4.65 -2.76 5.88
C ASN A 20 -3.98 -4.02 5.37
N ASP A 21 -4.63 -5.15 5.56
CA ASP A 21 -4.22 -6.46 5.03
C ASP A 21 -5.46 -7.33 4.90
N VAL A 22 -5.43 -8.29 4.01
CA VAL A 22 -6.50 -9.29 3.91
C VAL A 22 -6.62 -10.10 5.20
N ASN A 23 -5.51 -10.27 5.93
CA ASN A 23 -5.52 -10.85 7.28
C ASN A 23 -5.74 -9.73 8.29
N ALA A 24 -6.99 -9.49 8.64
CA ALA A 24 -7.38 -8.41 9.54
C ALA A 24 -6.75 -8.53 10.94
N GLU A 25 -6.66 -9.76 11.47
CA GLU A 25 -6.07 -9.97 12.79
C GLU A 25 -4.60 -9.56 12.83
N ALA A 26 -3.84 -9.95 11.81
CA ALA A 26 -2.42 -9.60 11.71
C ALA A 26 -2.25 -8.08 11.58
N ALA A 27 -3.08 -7.44 10.78
CA ALA A 27 -3.01 -5.99 10.60
C ALA A 27 -3.39 -5.24 11.88
N GLN A 28 -4.39 -5.71 12.60
CA GLN A 28 -4.79 -5.11 13.87
C GLN A 28 -3.70 -5.25 14.93
N ALA A 29 -3.06 -6.42 14.99
CA ALA A 29 -1.95 -6.65 15.93
C ALA A 29 -0.77 -5.73 15.61
N LEU A 30 -0.42 -5.59 14.34
CA LEU A 30 0.65 -4.70 13.91
C LEU A 30 0.31 -3.23 14.19
N ALA A 31 -0.93 -2.83 14.02
CA ALA A 31 -1.37 -1.47 14.32
C ALA A 31 -1.15 -1.14 15.80
N LYS A 32 -1.46 -2.07 16.69
CA LYS A 32 -1.19 -1.89 18.12
C LYS A 32 0.31 -1.79 18.41
N GLU A 33 1.10 -2.66 17.78
CA GLU A 33 2.55 -2.67 17.95
C GLU A 33 3.17 -1.33 17.54
N LEU A 34 2.71 -0.75 16.44
CA LEU A 34 3.28 0.46 15.85
C LEU A 34 2.55 1.74 16.25
N ASN A 35 1.57 1.65 17.13
CA ASN A 35 0.72 2.79 17.52
C ASN A 35 0.08 3.43 16.29
N SER A 36 -0.42 2.59 15.39
CA SER A 36 -1.07 2.99 14.15
C SER A 36 -2.55 2.60 14.17
N THR A 37 -3.25 2.78 13.06
CA THR A 37 -4.67 2.45 12.94
C THR A 37 -4.90 1.47 11.80
N TYR A 38 -5.64 0.40 12.08
CA TYR A 38 -6.10 -0.52 11.06
C TYR A 38 -7.38 0.03 10.43
N TYR A 39 -7.45 0.01 9.11
CA TYR A 39 -8.66 0.37 8.36
C TYR A 39 -9.07 -0.82 7.48
N SER A 40 -10.32 -1.25 7.59
CA SER A 40 -10.84 -2.33 6.75
C SER A 40 -11.14 -1.86 5.32
N LYS A 41 -11.36 -0.57 5.13
CA LYS A 41 -11.66 0.01 3.81
C LYS A 41 -10.42 0.67 3.22
N LEU A 42 -10.08 0.29 1.99
CA LEU A 42 -8.90 0.83 1.31
C LEU A 42 -8.97 2.34 1.12
N SER A 43 -10.15 2.90 0.84
CA SER A 43 -10.32 4.34 0.71
C SER A 43 -9.95 5.10 1.97
N HIS A 44 -10.14 4.49 3.14
CA HIS A 44 -9.76 5.10 4.41
C HIS A 44 -8.25 5.11 4.63
N VAL A 45 -7.55 4.10 4.10
CA VAL A 45 -6.08 4.10 4.11
C VAL A 45 -5.56 5.31 3.34
N THR A 46 -6.06 5.50 2.12
CA THR A 46 -5.64 6.61 1.25
C THR A 46 -5.98 7.97 1.87
N LYS A 47 -7.16 8.08 2.48
CA LYS A 47 -7.58 9.31 3.14
C LYS A 47 -6.60 9.74 4.25
N ASN A 48 -6.04 8.77 4.95
CA ASN A 48 -5.25 9.01 6.16
C ASN A 48 -3.73 8.89 5.96
N ALA A 49 -3.26 8.92 4.71
CA ALA A 49 -1.85 8.83 4.41
C ALA A 49 -1.51 9.69 3.18
N ASP A 50 -0.34 10.27 3.17
CA ASP A 50 0.17 11.03 2.01
C ASP A 50 0.89 10.11 1.04
N VAL A 51 1.60 9.11 1.57
CA VAL A 51 2.34 8.11 0.81
C VAL A 51 1.79 6.75 1.21
N ILE A 52 1.37 5.97 0.23
CA ILE A 52 0.80 4.64 0.45
C ILE A 52 1.72 3.60 -0.20
N ILE A 53 2.20 2.66 0.61
CA ILE A 53 3.05 1.56 0.13
C ILE A 53 2.19 0.32 -0.01
N THR A 54 2.22 -0.29 -1.20
CA THR A 54 1.49 -1.53 -1.44
C THR A 54 2.47 -2.69 -1.56
N VAL A 55 2.18 -3.78 -0.87
CA VAL A 55 2.96 -5.02 -0.93
C VAL A 55 1.97 -6.16 -1.09
N VAL A 56 1.75 -6.60 -2.33
CA VAL A 56 0.80 -7.65 -2.65
C VAL A 56 1.50 -8.72 -3.48
N THR A 57 0.86 -9.88 -3.66
CA THR A 57 1.55 -11.06 -4.16
C THR A 57 1.47 -11.27 -5.67
N ASP A 58 0.45 -10.75 -6.36
CA ASP A 58 0.24 -11.03 -7.77
C ASP A 58 -0.51 -9.91 -8.49
N ASP A 59 -0.65 -10.08 -9.82
CA ASP A 59 -1.34 -9.12 -10.69
C ASP A 59 -2.79 -8.90 -10.29
N LYS A 60 -3.48 -9.97 -9.94
CA LYS A 60 -4.89 -9.88 -9.57
C LYS A 60 -5.07 -9.06 -8.29
N ALA A 61 -4.24 -9.30 -7.30
CA ALA A 61 -4.28 -8.56 -6.04
C ALA A 61 -3.96 -7.08 -6.28
N MET A 62 -2.94 -6.79 -7.09
CA MET A 62 -2.56 -5.41 -7.40
C MET A 62 -3.71 -4.67 -8.09
N LYS A 63 -4.31 -5.26 -9.10
CA LYS A 63 -5.46 -4.63 -9.78
C LYS A 63 -6.65 -4.47 -8.83
N GLY A 64 -6.87 -5.45 -7.96
CA GLY A 64 -8.01 -5.45 -7.04
C GLY A 64 -7.99 -4.29 -6.07
N ILE A 65 -6.83 -3.88 -5.58
CA ILE A 65 -6.75 -2.77 -4.62
C ILE A 65 -6.84 -1.39 -5.29
N PHE A 66 -6.64 -1.31 -6.60
CA PHE A 66 -6.70 -0.05 -7.34
C PHE A 66 -7.96 0.11 -8.20
N ASN A 67 -8.82 -0.89 -8.26
CA ASN A 67 -9.97 -0.87 -9.16
C ASN A 67 -11.28 -0.84 -8.38
N GLY A 68 -12.28 -0.13 -8.94
CA GLY A 68 -13.62 -0.13 -8.40
C GLY A 68 -13.89 0.92 -7.33
N THR A 69 -15.13 0.95 -6.87
CA THR A 69 -15.59 1.85 -5.84
C THR A 69 -14.97 1.47 -4.49
N GLY A 70 -14.48 2.45 -3.76
CA GLY A 70 -13.88 2.20 -2.45
C GLY A 70 -12.47 1.63 -2.50
N SER A 71 -11.82 1.63 -3.68
CA SER A 71 -10.43 1.22 -3.83
C SER A 71 -9.47 2.27 -3.24
N LEU A 72 -8.18 1.98 -3.32
CA LEU A 72 -7.15 2.94 -2.91
C LEU A 72 -7.24 4.27 -3.68
N LEU A 73 -7.81 4.28 -4.88
CA LEU A 73 -7.90 5.50 -5.69
C LEU A 73 -9.07 6.40 -5.28
N ALA A 74 -9.98 5.93 -4.46
CA ALA A 74 -10.97 6.83 -3.86
C ALA A 74 -10.22 7.78 -2.92
N ARG A 75 -10.36 9.07 -3.12
CA ARG A 75 -9.65 10.12 -2.36
C ARG A 75 -8.14 10.15 -2.58
N ALA A 76 -7.68 9.77 -3.79
CA ALA A 76 -6.27 9.64 -4.10
C ALA A 76 -5.60 10.93 -4.58
N HIS A 77 -6.34 12.03 -4.74
CA HIS A 77 -5.80 13.29 -5.24
C HIS A 77 -4.56 13.75 -4.44
N GLY A 78 -3.46 13.95 -5.14
CA GLY A 78 -2.23 14.39 -4.52
C GLY A 78 -1.45 13.32 -3.77
N ARG A 79 -1.88 12.06 -3.81
CA ARG A 79 -1.20 10.96 -3.10
C ARG A 79 -0.12 10.32 -3.98
N LEU A 80 0.86 9.72 -3.32
CA LEU A 80 1.89 8.91 -3.97
C LEU A 80 1.73 7.46 -3.55
N PHE A 81 1.64 6.57 -4.53
CA PHE A 81 1.59 5.13 -4.29
C PHE A 81 2.93 4.51 -4.67
N ILE A 82 3.59 3.87 -3.70
CA ILE A 82 4.82 3.13 -3.94
C ILE A 82 4.46 1.65 -4.01
N ASN A 83 4.52 1.08 -5.21
CA ASN A 83 4.07 -0.29 -5.47
C ASN A 83 5.26 -1.23 -5.46
N CYS A 84 5.35 -2.05 -4.41
CA CYS A 84 6.51 -2.91 -4.14
C CYS A 84 6.32 -4.35 -4.57
N ALA A 85 5.26 -4.65 -5.31
CA ALA A 85 4.98 -6.01 -5.78
C ALA A 85 5.74 -6.32 -7.06
N THR A 86 6.18 -7.57 -7.19
CA THR A 86 6.70 -8.09 -8.46
C THR A 86 5.53 -8.57 -9.28
N VAL A 87 5.03 -7.71 -10.15
CA VAL A 87 3.90 -8.01 -11.04
C VAL A 87 4.31 -7.68 -12.49
N SER A 88 3.48 -8.05 -13.46
CA SER A 88 3.81 -7.82 -14.86
C SER A 88 3.89 -6.31 -15.17
N PRO A 89 4.75 -5.89 -16.13
CA PRO A 89 4.84 -4.48 -16.52
C PRO A 89 3.50 -3.91 -16.98
N SER A 90 2.66 -4.72 -17.64
CA SER A 90 1.34 -4.27 -18.08
C SER A 90 0.43 -3.93 -16.92
N THR A 91 0.54 -4.64 -15.80
CA THR A 91 -0.21 -4.35 -14.58
C THR A 91 0.22 -3.03 -13.98
N HIS A 92 1.53 -2.78 -13.86
CA HIS A 92 2.03 -1.49 -13.38
C HIS A 92 1.56 -0.33 -14.26
N GLN A 93 1.62 -0.51 -15.57
CA GLN A 93 1.16 0.51 -16.51
C GLN A 93 -0.33 0.81 -16.36
N ARG A 94 -1.14 -0.23 -16.16
CA ARG A 94 -2.58 -0.09 -15.96
C ARG A 94 -2.89 0.67 -14.66
N VAL A 95 -2.21 0.33 -13.59
CA VAL A 95 -2.36 0.99 -12.29
C VAL A 95 -1.94 2.45 -12.40
N GLU A 96 -0.84 2.74 -13.08
CA GLU A 96 -0.39 4.12 -13.32
C GLU A 96 -1.45 4.93 -14.07
N GLN A 97 -2.05 4.36 -15.12
CA GLN A 97 -3.11 5.03 -15.88
C GLN A 97 -4.31 5.34 -14.99
N TRP A 98 -4.74 4.39 -14.15
CA TRP A 98 -5.84 4.60 -13.24
C TRP A 98 -5.52 5.69 -12.21
N ALA A 99 -4.30 5.65 -11.65
CA ALA A 99 -3.87 6.63 -10.66
C ALA A 99 -3.83 8.05 -11.27
N ASN A 100 -3.31 8.18 -12.49
CA ASN A 100 -3.23 9.47 -13.16
C ASN A 100 -4.62 10.10 -13.37
N LYS A 101 -5.62 9.28 -13.64
CA LYS A 101 -7.01 9.77 -13.77
C LYS A 101 -7.55 10.33 -12.47
N HIS A 102 -7.01 9.91 -11.34
CA HIS A 102 -7.40 10.40 -10.01
C HIS A 102 -6.41 11.42 -9.45
N GLU A 103 -5.54 11.94 -10.30
CA GLU A 103 -4.53 12.95 -9.94
C GLU A 103 -3.58 12.46 -8.84
N ALA A 104 -3.25 11.17 -8.87
CA ALA A 104 -2.27 10.55 -8.00
C ALA A 104 -1.06 10.09 -8.80
N GLN A 105 0.08 9.92 -8.12
CA GLN A 105 1.32 9.46 -8.72
C GLN A 105 1.63 8.04 -8.24
N THR A 106 2.35 7.28 -9.08
CA THR A 106 2.80 5.94 -8.73
C THR A 106 4.30 5.82 -8.95
N LEU A 107 4.93 4.98 -8.14
CA LEU A 107 6.33 4.61 -8.27
C LEU A 107 6.43 3.10 -8.14
N GLU A 108 7.06 2.46 -9.12
CA GLU A 108 7.37 1.04 -9.05
C GLU A 108 8.65 0.86 -8.23
N ALA A 109 8.58 0.02 -7.20
CA ALA A 109 9.71 -0.26 -6.34
C ALA A 109 9.82 -1.77 -6.11
N CYS A 110 10.19 -2.49 -7.17
CA CYS A 110 10.31 -3.93 -7.11
C CYS A 110 11.35 -4.34 -6.05
N MET A 111 10.95 -5.26 -5.18
CA MET A 111 11.81 -5.70 -4.08
C MET A 111 12.89 -6.64 -4.59
N ALA A 112 14.15 -6.28 -4.32
CA ALA A 112 15.31 -7.07 -4.72
C ALA A 112 15.88 -7.89 -3.56
N SER A 113 15.37 -7.71 -2.33
CA SER A 113 15.89 -8.42 -1.16
C SER A 113 14.90 -9.48 -0.66
N SER A 114 15.40 -10.41 0.16
CA SER A 114 14.56 -11.45 0.76
C SER A 114 13.69 -10.87 1.88
N ILE A 115 12.73 -11.67 2.33
CA ILE A 115 11.84 -11.29 3.44
C ILE A 115 12.68 -10.97 4.70
N THR A 116 13.74 -11.72 4.93
CA THR A 116 14.59 -11.52 6.11
C THR A 116 15.42 -10.24 6.04
N GLN A 117 15.65 -9.71 4.84
CA GLN A 117 16.39 -8.47 4.63
C GLN A 117 15.48 -7.24 4.55
N ALA A 118 14.23 -7.47 4.25
CA ALA A 118 13.25 -6.38 4.20
C ALA A 118 12.81 -6.01 5.62
#